data_e53cdb6772c187d4a6edc6ae7c621fdd
#
_entry.id   e53cdb6772c187d4a6edc6ae7c621fdd
#
_cell.length_a   1.000
_cell.length_b   1.000
_cell.length_c   1.000
_cell.angle_alpha   90.00
_cell.angle_beta   90.00
_cell.angle_gamma   90.00
#
_symmetry.space_group_name_H-M   'P 1'
#
loop_
_entity.id
_entity.type
_entity.pdbx_description
1 polymer ?
#
loop_
_entity_poly.entity_id
_entity_poly.type
_entity_poly.pdbx_seq_one_letter_code
_entity_poly.pdbx_strand_id
1 'polypeptide(L)'
;MSAREKEVKIIRPTKEGDDAGYIRVGAYCRVSTDSEDQLNSFFAQVKYYNDYIRRNEMMRLVDIYADEGITGTEMQKRDEVKRMLKDAKNRKLDRVLVKSVTRFARNSLECIEAVRELKACGVSVFFENDNLDTEQMNSEIILYIKSAFAQQEALSASRRMAMSVRMRMENGT
;
A
#
# COMPACT_ATOMS: atom_id res chain seq x y z
N MET A 1 0.85 -21.37 31.19
CA MET A 1 1.41 -21.76 29.87
C MET A 1 1.67 -20.48 29.09
N SER A 2 2.95 -20.14 28.95
CA SER A 2 3.38 -18.87 28.35
C SER A 2 3.16 -18.90 26.84
N ALA A 3 2.42 -17.96 26.29
CA ALA A 3 2.30 -17.73 24.85
C ALA A 3 3.68 -17.30 24.31
N ARG A 4 4.26 -18.08 23.43
CA ARG A 4 5.47 -17.71 22.71
C ARG A 4 5.12 -16.60 21.72
N GLU A 5 5.56 -15.38 22.01
CA GLU A 5 5.61 -14.30 21.02
C GLU A 5 6.43 -14.77 19.81
N LYS A 6 5.78 -14.87 18.67
CA LYS A 6 6.47 -15.12 17.40
C LYS A 6 7.11 -13.83 16.92
N GLU A 7 8.37 -13.64 17.24
CA GLU A 7 9.18 -12.55 16.74
C GLU A 7 9.42 -12.76 15.24
N VAL A 8 8.81 -11.90 14.43
CA VAL A 8 9.02 -11.92 12.97
C VAL A 8 10.30 -11.15 12.66
N LYS A 9 11.38 -11.87 12.43
CA LYS A 9 12.62 -11.30 11.88
C LYS A 9 12.41 -10.98 10.40
N ILE A 10 12.24 -9.71 10.08
CA ILE A 10 12.39 -9.22 8.70
C ILE A 10 13.87 -9.37 8.34
N ILE A 11 14.18 -10.33 7.49
CA ILE A 11 15.54 -10.52 6.97
C ILE A 11 15.80 -9.38 5.98
N ARG A 12 16.46 -8.34 6.46
CA ARG A 12 16.96 -7.27 5.59
C ARG A 12 18.14 -7.81 4.80
N PRO A 13 18.15 -7.70 3.46
CA PRO A 13 19.35 -8.02 2.70
C PRO A 13 20.42 -6.99 3.05
N THR A 14 21.43 -7.44 3.77
CA THR A 14 22.62 -6.64 4.06
C THR A 14 23.67 -6.94 3.00
N LYS A 15 23.86 -5.97 2.05
CA LYS A 15 25.18 -5.66 1.52
C LYS A 15 25.10 -4.42 0.61
N GLU A 16 25.62 -3.32 1.10
CA GLU A 16 26.10 -2.22 0.26
C GLU A 16 27.25 -2.76 -0.58
N GLY A 17 27.12 -2.70 -1.92
CA GLY A 17 28.25 -2.96 -2.79
C GLY A 17 27.98 -3.58 -4.16
N ASP A 18 26.79 -4.19 -4.40
CA ASP A 18 26.55 -4.95 -5.64
C ASP A 18 25.25 -4.58 -6.36
N ASP A 19 24.71 -3.37 -6.12
CA ASP A 19 23.40 -2.92 -6.68
C ASP A 19 23.49 -2.31 -8.10
N ALA A 20 24.64 -2.39 -8.74
CA ALA A 20 24.80 -1.90 -10.11
C ALA A 20 24.03 -2.81 -11.08
N GLY A 21 22.81 -2.43 -11.43
CA GLY A 21 21.96 -3.10 -12.42
C GLY A 21 20.61 -3.63 -11.93
N TYR A 22 20.34 -3.59 -10.62
CA TYR A 22 19.06 -4.02 -10.06
C TYR A 22 18.12 -2.85 -9.80
N ILE A 23 16.81 -3.08 -9.99
CA ILE A 23 15.76 -2.16 -9.60
C ILE A 23 15.49 -2.38 -8.10
N ARG A 24 15.73 -1.34 -7.29
CA ARG A 24 15.50 -1.36 -5.84
C ARG A 24 14.03 -1.11 -5.54
N VAL A 25 13.35 -2.13 -5.03
CA VAL A 25 11.90 -2.15 -4.90
C VAL A 25 11.48 -2.05 -3.43
N GLY A 26 10.59 -1.11 -3.12
CA GLY A 26 9.83 -1.09 -1.89
C GLY A 26 8.42 -1.63 -2.13
N ALA A 27 7.83 -2.34 -1.17
CA ALA A 27 6.44 -2.72 -1.23
C ALA A 27 5.65 -1.98 -0.14
N TYR A 28 4.51 -1.38 -0.52
CA TYR A 28 3.63 -0.72 0.44
C TYR A 28 2.36 -1.53 0.67
N CYS A 29 2.07 -1.77 1.95
CA CYS A 29 0.90 -2.47 2.43
C CYS A 29 0.08 -1.59 3.37
N ARG A 30 -1.25 -1.71 3.30
CA ARG A 30 -2.14 -1.21 4.33
C ARG A 30 -2.88 -2.39 4.95
N VAL A 31 -2.65 -2.64 6.21
CA VAL A 31 -3.20 -3.77 6.95
C VAL A 31 -4.10 -3.29 8.07
N SER A 32 -5.16 -4.02 8.35
CA SER A 32 -5.99 -3.81 9.53
C SER A 32 -5.49 -4.77 10.62
N THR A 33 -5.46 -4.35 11.87
CA THR A 33 -4.92 -5.13 12.99
C THR A 33 -5.99 -5.70 13.92
N ASP A 34 -7.28 -5.51 13.57
CA ASP A 34 -8.40 -5.79 14.47
C ASP A 34 -8.71 -7.28 14.71
N SER A 35 -8.05 -8.22 14.02
CA SER A 35 -8.26 -9.66 14.18
C SER A 35 -7.06 -10.52 13.76
N GLU A 36 -6.99 -11.78 14.25
CA GLU A 36 -5.97 -12.76 13.84
C GLU A 36 -5.99 -13.03 12.32
N ASP A 37 -7.15 -12.98 11.69
CA ASP A 37 -7.29 -13.14 10.23
C ASP A 37 -6.60 -12.01 9.46
N GLN A 38 -6.49 -10.84 10.05
CA GLN A 38 -5.86 -9.67 9.45
C GLN A 38 -4.34 -9.71 9.59
N LEU A 39 -3.82 -10.25 10.69
CA LEU A 39 -2.40 -10.57 10.83
C LEU A 39 -1.98 -11.64 9.81
N ASN A 40 -2.79 -12.67 9.61
CA ASN A 40 -2.57 -13.68 8.57
C ASN A 40 -2.57 -13.05 7.17
N SER A 41 -3.45 -12.07 6.92
CA SER A 41 -3.50 -11.31 5.67
C SER A 41 -2.22 -10.48 5.46
N PHE A 42 -1.66 -9.88 6.51
CA PHE A 42 -0.39 -9.16 6.43
C PHE A 42 0.77 -10.09 6.07
N PHE A 43 0.92 -11.23 6.78
CA PHE A 43 1.96 -12.21 6.45
C PHE A 43 1.83 -12.75 5.03
N ALA A 44 0.60 -12.96 4.56
CA ALA A 44 0.35 -13.36 3.17
C ALA A 44 0.81 -12.30 2.17
N GLN A 45 0.59 -11.01 2.45
CA GLN A 45 1.07 -9.92 1.61
C GLN A 45 2.60 -9.83 1.61
N VAL A 46 3.24 -9.93 2.78
CA VAL A 46 4.70 -9.94 2.90
C VAL A 46 5.31 -11.09 2.09
N LYS A 47 4.75 -12.29 2.23
CA LYS A 47 5.17 -13.46 1.46
C LYS A 47 4.98 -13.24 -0.04
N TYR A 48 3.81 -12.73 -0.43
CA TYR A 48 3.49 -12.43 -1.83
C TYR A 48 4.52 -11.50 -2.47
N TYR A 49 4.84 -10.36 -1.83
CA TYR A 49 5.81 -9.42 -2.38
C TYR A 49 7.23 -9.98 -2.43
N ASN A 50 7.63 -10.75 -1.42
CA ASN A 50 8.91 -11.46 -1.46
C ASN A 50 8.98 -12.43 -2.65
N ASP A 51 7.94 -13.24 -2.85
CA ASP A 51 7.89 -14.21 -3.94
C ASP A 51 7.79 -13.52 -5.31
N TYR A 52 7.02 -12.43 -5.42
CA TYR A 52 6.89 -11.64 -6.64
C TYR A 52 8.23 -11.05 -7.08
N ILE A 53 8.94 -10.41 -6.15
CA ILE A 53 10.23 -9.77 -6.44
C ILE A 53 11.31 -10.81 -6.74
N ARG A 54 11.34 -11.94 -6.02
CA ARG A 54 12.29 -13.03 -6.28
C ARG A 54 12.17 -13.66 -7.65
N ARG A 55 10.98 -13.65 -8.23
CA ARG A 55 10.76 -14.17 -9.60
C ARG A 55 11.34 -13.26 -10.68
N ASN A 56 11.65 -12.03 -10.35
CA ASN A 56 12.26 -11.08 -11.27
C ASN A 56 13.72 -10.86 -10.88
N GLU A 57 14.63 -11.44 -11.66
CA GLU A 57 16.07 -11.37 -11.41
C GLU A 57 16.63 -9.95 -11.39
N MET A 58 15.93 -9.00 -12.05
CA MET A 58 16.31 -7.58 -12.09
C MET A 58 15.81 -6.78 -10.89
N MET A 59 15.02 -7.37 -9.99
CA MET A 59 14.46 -6.68 -8.84
C MET A 59 15.13 -7.11 -7.53
N ARG A 60 15.27 -6.15 -6.60
CA ARG A 60 15.73 -6.41 -5.23
C ARG A 60 14.80 -5.72 -4.25
N LEU A 61 14.29 -6.48 -3.30
CA LEU A 61 13.47 -5.94 -2.23
C LEU A 61 14.35 -5.15 -1.25
N VAL A 62 14.04 -3.87 -1.08
CA VAL A 62 14.69 -3.00 -0.09
C VAL A 62 13.97 -3.10 1.24
N ASP A 63 12.65 -2.87 1.25
CA ASP A 63 11.86 -2.95 2.47
C ASP A 63 10.35 -3.10 2.15
N ILE A 64 9.59 -3.50 3.18
CA ILE A 64 8.12 -3.52 3.15
C ILE A 64 7.63 -2.47 4.14
N TYR A 65 6.87 -1.51 3.63
CA TYR A 65 6.28 -0.41 4.37
C TYR A 65 4.81 -0.75 4.66
N ALA A 66 4.48 -0.95 5.93
CA ALA A 66 3.15 -1.40 6.32
C ALA A 66 2.51 -0.46 7.32
N ASP A 67 1.52 0.31 6.88
CA ASP A 67 0.69 1.14 7.75
C ASP A 67 -0.52 0.35 8.26
N GLU A 68 -0.83 0.54 9.53
CA GLU A 68 -2.04 -0.01 10.14
C GLU A 68 -3.27 0.76 9.65
N GLY A 69 -4.22 0.02 9.10
CA GLY A 69 -5.53 0.55 8.73
C GLY A 69 -6.50 0.45 9.88
N ILE A 70 -6.49 1.41 10.81
CA ILE A 70 -7.45 1.46 11.91
C ILE A 70 -8.81 1.89 11.37
N THR A 71 -9.84 1.11 11.67
CA THR A 71 -11.26 1.47 11.45
C THR A 71 -11.72 2.31 12.64
N GLY A 72 -11.85 3.62 12.47
CA GLY A 72 -12.33 4.53 13.51
C GLY A 72 -11.79 5.94 13.39
N THR A 73 -12.25 6.82 14.28
CA THR A 73 -12.01 8.27 14.29
C THR A 73 -10.60 8.69 14.71
N GLU A 74 -9.70 7.77 15.02
CA GLU A 74 -8.32 8.11 15.33
C GLU A 74 -7.53 8.44 14.07
N MET A 75 -6.76 9.52 14.15
CA MET A 75 -5.83 9.94 13.10
C MET A 75 -4.85 8.81 12.79
N GLN A 76 -5.07 8.13 11.67
CA GLN A 76 -4.15 7.09 11.20
C GLN A 76 -2.77 7.69 11.02
N LYS A 77 -1.82 7.24 11.83
CA LYS A 77 -0.42 7.55 11.62
C LYS A 77 0.05 6.83 10.36
N ARG A 78 0.45 7.61 9.36
CA ARG A 78 1.03 7.08 8.11
C ARG A 78 2.56 7.17 8.19
N ASP A 79 3.10 6.62 9.25
CA ASP A 79 4.53 6.74 9.52
C ASP A 79 5.36 5.93 8.51
N GLU A 80 4.81 4.83 8.00
CA GLU A 80 5.47 4.00 7.00
C GLU A 80 5.45 4.63 5.59
N VAL A 81 4.39 5.34 5.20
CA VAL A 81 4.42 6.16 3.97
C VAL A 81 5.49 7.26 4.09
N LYS A 82 5.58 7.94 5.24
CA LYS A 82 6.61 8.96 5.48
C LYS A 82 8.01 8.36 5.43
N ARG A 83 8.20 7.17 6.02
CA ARG A 83 9.47 6.43 5.97
C ARG A 83 9.84 6.07 4.54
N MET A 84 8.88 5.57 3.77
CA MET A 84 9.05 5.25 2.35
C MET A 84 9.47 6.48 1.53
N LEU A 85 8.78 7.62 1.71
CA LEU A 85 9.13 8.88 1.05
C LEU A 85 10.53 9.37 1.45
N LYS A 86 10.92 9.21 2.71
CA LYS A 86 12.27 9.51 3.19
C LYS A 86 13.32 8.62 2.53
N ASP A 87 13.05 7.33 2.39
CA ASP A 87 13.96 6.39 1.73
C ASP A 87 14.06 6.67 0.22
N ALA A 88 12.96 7.10 -0.42
CA ALA A 88 12.98 7.58 -1.80
C ALA A 88 13.87 8.82 -1.97
N LYS A 89 13.74 9.82 -1.08
CA LYS A 89 14.61 11.02 -1.06
C LYS A 89 16.08 10.67 -0.86
N ASN A 90 16.36 9.64 -0.08
CA ASN A 90 17.72 9.13 0.16
C ASN A 90 18.21 8.20 -0.97
N ARG A 91 17.50 8.13 -2.10
CA ARG A 91 17.83 7.31 -3.27
C ARG A 91 18.02 5.83 -2.97
N LYS A 92 17.25 5.30 -2.02
CA LYS A 92 17.26 3.86 -1.68
C LYS A 92 16.26 3.04 -2.51
N LEU A 93 15.33 3.70 -3.19
CA LEU A 93 14.26 3.09 -3.96
C LEU A 93 14.29 3.58 -5.40
N ASP A 94 13.95 2.69 -6.33
CA ASP A 94 13.72 2.99 -7.74
C ASP A 94 12.24 2.77 -8.09
N ARG A 95 11.57 1.83 -7.39
CA ARG A 95 10.18 1.46 -7.63
C ARG A 95 9.46 1.11 -6.33
N VAL A 96 8.17 1.44 -6.28
CA VAL A 96 7.26 1.05 -5.20
C VAL A 96 6.13 0.18 -5.78
N LEU A 97 5.89 -0.98 -5.18
CA LEU A 97 4.76 -1.86 -5.50
C LEU A 97 3.63 -1.62 -4.50
N VAL A 98 2.42 -1.47 -5.00
CA VAL A 98 1.22 -1.24 -4.20
C VAL A 98 0.08 -2.08 -4.78
N LYS A 99 -0.76 -2.64 -3.92
CA LYS A 99 -1.88 -3.48 -4.35
C LYS A 99 -2.89 -2.73 -5.23
N SER A 100 -3.28 -1.52 -4.83
CA SER A 100 -4.19 -0.65 -5.59
C SER A 100 -4.08 0.81 -5.17
N VAL A 101 -4.55 1.70 -6.04
CA VAL A 101 -4.60 3.15 -5.79
C VAL A 101 -5.32 3.47 -4.47
N THR A 102 -6.46 2.83 -4.23
CA THR A 102 -7.29 3.06 -3.03
C THR A 102 -6.71 2.45 -1.74
N ARG A 103 -5.70 1.58 -1.86
CA ARG A 103 -4.91 1.07 -0.73
C ARG A 103 -3.72 1.96 -0.41
N PHE A 104 -3.25 2.71 -1.39
CA PHE A 104 -2.10 3.59 -1.25
C PHE A 104 -2.39 4.85 -0.44
N ALA A 105 -3.58 5.45 -0.61
CA ALA A 105 -3.96 6.69 0.04
C ALA A 105 -5.42 6.64 0.54
N ARG A 106 -5.83 7.67 1.28
CA ARG A 106 -7.20 7.80 1.79
C ARG A 106 -8.12 8.49 0.79
N ASN A 107 -7.56 9.36 0.00
CA ASN A 107 -8.26 10.14 -1.01
C ASN A 107 -7.36 10.39 -2.22
N SER A 108 -7.94 10.88 -3.29
CA SER A 108 -7.24 11.11 -4.54
C SER A 108 -6.15 12.17 -4.45
N LEU A 109 -6.34 13.19 -3.60
CA LEU A 109 -5.36 14.26 -3.43
C LEU A 109 -4.07 13.73 -2.81
N GLU A 110 -4.18 13.05 -1.66
CA GLU A 110 -3.03 12.41 -1.01
C GLU A 110 -2.29 11.44 -1.94
N CYS A 111 -3.05 10.66 -2.73
CA CYS A 111 -2.46 9.73 -3.69
C CYS A 111 -1.63 10.45 -4.74
N ILE A 112 -2.19 11.50 -5.35
CA ILE A 112 -1.53 12.27 -6.40
C ILE A 112 -0.29 12.99 -5.84
N GLU A 113 -0.38 13.56 -4.65
CA GLU A 113 0.75 14.23 -3.99
C GLU A 113 1.89 13.25 -3.71
N ALA A 114 1.59 12.09 -3.11
CA ALA A 114 2.60 11.06 -2.81
C ALA A 114 3.25 10.52 -4.09
N VAL A 115 2.47 10.25 -5.13
CA VAL A 115 2.99 9.79 -6.43
C VAL A 115 3.89 10.87 -7.07
N ARG A 116 3.51 12.14 -7.02
CA ARG A 116 4.33 13.25 -7.53
C ARG A 116 5.65 13.38 -6.76
N GLU A 117 5.59 13.25 -5.42
CA GLU A 117 6.78 13.31 -4.58
C GLU A 117 7.74 12.16 -4.88
N LEU A 118 7.24 10.92 -5.02
CA LEU A 118 8.03 9.77 -5.43
C LEU A 118 8.64 9.98 -6.82
N LYS A 119 7.86 10.44 -7.79
CA LYS A 119 8.34 10.74 -9.14
C LYS A 119 9.44 11.80 -9.15
N ALA A 120 9.32 12.85 -8.34
CA ALA A 120 10.35 13.88 -8.20
C ALA A 120 11.67 13.30 -7.65
N CYS A 121 11.61 12.20 -6.90
CA CYS A 121 12.78 11.45 -6.44
C CYS A 121 13.29 10.41 -7.46
N GLY A 122 12.66 10.29 -8.64
CA GLY A 122 12.99 9.29 -9.64
C GLY A 122 12.43 7.90 -9.34
N VAL A 123 11.42 7.80 -8.45
CA VAL A 123 10.81 6.54 -8.03
C VAL A 123 9.46 6.37 -8.72
N SER A 124 9.26 5.25 -9.44
CA SER A 124 7.96 4.89 -10.02
C SER A 124 7.09 4.12 -9.02
N VAL A 125 5.77 4.19 -9.20
CA VAL A 125 4.79 3.40 -8.44
C VAL A 125 4.03 2.50 -9.39
N PHE A 126 3.93 1.22 -9.05
CA PHE A 126 3.11 0.25 -9.78
C PHE A 126 1.95 -0.23 -8.91
N PHE A 127 0.74 0.05 -9.37
CA PHE A 127 -0.51 -0.39 -8.74
C PHE A 127 -0.98 -1.67 -9.43
N GLU A 128 -0.80 -2.80 -8.75
CA GLU A 128 -0.99 -4.14 -9.36
C GLU A 128 -2.42 -4.40 -9.83
N ASN A 129 -3.43 -4.19 -8.96
CA ASN A 129 -4.83 -4.44 -9.31
C ASN A 129 -5.35 -3.50 -10.39
N ASP A 130 -4.78 -2.30 -10.47
CA ASP A 130 -5.17 -1.27 -11.41
C ASP A 130 -4.37 -1.38 -12.71
N ASN A 131 -3.33 -2.23 -12.73
CA ASN A 131 -2.35 -2.35 -13.82
C ASN A 131 -1.82 -0.98 -14.26
N LEU A 132 -1.53 -0.11 -13.29
CA LEU A 132 -1.15 1.27 -13.50
C LEU A 132 0.29 1.50 -13.08
N ASP A 133 1.12 1.97 -14.01
CA ASP A 133 2.52 2.36 -13.78
C ASP A 133 2.70 3.86 -13.90
N THR A 134 3.28 4.48 -12.87
CA THR A 134 3.53 5.92 -12.86
C THR A 134 4.84 6.33 -13.50
N GLU A 135 5.61 5.41 -14.06
CA GLU A 135 6.86 5.73 -14.74
C GLU A 135 6.63 6.78 -15.84
N GLN A 136 5.55 6.64 -16.60
CA GLN A 136 5.09 7.59 -17.60
C GLN A 136 3.90 8.40 -17.09
N MET A 137 4.04 9.08 -15.96
CA MET A 137 2.95 9.87 -15.37
C MET A 137 2.48 10.97 -16.32
N ASN A 138 1.22 10.88 -16.73
CA ASN A 138 0.51 11.84 -17.57
C ASN A 138 -0.82 12.25 -16.92
N SER A 139 -1.60 13.10 -17.62
CA SER A 139 -2.92 13.55 -17.15
C SER A 139 -3.94 12.41 -17.02
N GLU A 140 -3.80 11.35 -17.81
CA GLU A 140 -4.70 10.19 -17.79
C GLU A 140 -4.57 9.41 -16.47
N ILE A 141 -3.35 9.26 -15.94
CA ILE A 141 -3.10 8.62 -14.65
C ILE A 141 -3.77 9.41 -13.52
N ILE A 142 -3.68 10.75 -13.56
CA ILE A 142 -4.33 11.62 -12.58
C ILE A 142 -5.86 11.46 -12.64
N LEU A 143 -6.41 11.41 -13.85
CA LEU A 143 -7.84 11.20 -14.06
C LEU A 143 -8.28 9.82 -13.56
N TYR A 144 -7.49 8.77 -13.85
CA TYR A 144 -7.73 7.43 -13.35
C TYR A 144 -7.76 7.39 -11.81
N ILE A 145 -6.76 7.98 -11.15
CA ILE A 145 -6.71 8.03 -9.68
C ILE A 145 -7.98 8.69 -9.12
N LYS A 146 -8.40 9.84 -9.68
CA LYS A 146 -9.63 10.54 -9.25
C LYS A 146 -10.86 9.67 -9.44
N SER A 147 -10.99 9.00 -10.58
CA SER A 147 -12.15 8.14 -10.88
C SER A 147 -12.22 6.92 -9.99
N ALA A 148 -11.07 6.30 -9.67
CA ALA A 148 -11.00 5.14 -8.77
C ALA A 148 -11.50 5.48 -7.35
N PHE A 149 -11.12 6.65 -6.83
CA PHE A 149 -11.62 7.12 -5.52
C PHE A 149 -13.10 7.47 -5.56
N ALA A 150 -13.57 8.16 -6.60
CA ALA A 150 -14.98 8.49 -6.76
C ALA A 150 -15.86 7.21 -6.83
N GLN A 151 -15.41 6.20 -7.55
CA GLN A 151 -16.08 4.90 -7.60
C GLN A 151 -16.12 4.20 -6.23
N GLN A 152 -15.02 4.22 -5.49
CA GLN A 152 -14.96 3.67 -4.14
C GLN A 152 -15.91 4.37 -3.18
N GLU A 153 -16.00 5.72 -3.24
CA GLU A 153 -16.91 6.50 -2.43
C GLU A 153 -18.38 6.17 -2.74
N ALA A 154 -18.74 6.06 -4.03
CA ALA A 154 -20.08 5.68 -4.48
C ALA A 154 -20.46 4.28 -3.98
N LEU A 155 -19.57 3.29 -4.10
CA LEU A 155 -19.80 1.94 -3.57
C LEU A 155 -19.96 1.93 -2.06
N SER A 156 -19.18 2.71 -1.34
CA SER A 156 -19.25 2.82 0.11
C SER A 156 -20.55 3.49 0.57
N ALA A 157 -21.01 4.52 -0.14
CA ALA A 157 -22.29 5.18 0.12
C ALA A 157 -23.46 4.23 -0.14
N SER A 158 -23.43 3.48 -1.25
CA SER A 158 -24.47 2.48 -1.57
C SER A 158 -24.57 1.39 -0.49
N ARG A 159 -23.44 0.85 -0.02
CA ARG A 159 -23.42 -0.14 1.06
C ARG A 159 -23.99 0.41 2.36
N ARG A 160 -23.66 1.65 2.75
CA ARG A 160 -24.24 2.30 3.94
C ARG A 160 -25.73 2.48 3.83
N MET A 161 -26.24 2.89 2.66
CA MET A 161 -27.69 2.98 2.43
C MET A 161 -28.38 1.63 2.55
N ALA A 162 -27.85 0.59 1.89
CA ALA A 162 -28.43 -0.76 1.97
C ALA A 162 -28.46 -1.27 3.41
N MET A 163 -27.40 -1.05 4.19
CA MET A 163 -27.34 -1.42 5.60
C MET A 163 -28.36 -0.66 6.45
N SER A 164 -28.51 0.65 6.21
CA SER A 164 -29.50 1.49 6.91
C SER A 164 -30.94 1.07 6.62
N VAL A 165 -31.24 0.69 5.36
CA VAL A 165 -32.55 0.17 4.97
C VAL A 165 -32.83 -1.17 5.68
N ARG A 166 -31.84 -2.08 5.67
CA ARG A 166 -31.95 -3.37 6.33
C ARG A 166 -32.21 -3.23 7.84
N MET A 167 -31.46 -2.39 8.54
CA MET A 167 -31.68 -2.12 9.96
C MET A 167 -33.08 -1.57 10.26
N ARG A 168 -33.61 -0.68 9.40
CA ARG A 168 -34.99 -0.18 9.55
C ARG A 168 -36.01 -1.28 9.39
N MET A 169 -35.85 -2.15 8.40
CA MET A 169 -36.74 -3.31 8.20
C MET A 169 -36.70 -4.28 9.39
N GLU A 170 -35.54 -4.55 9.95
CA GLU A 170 -35.36 -5.43 11.12
C GLU A 170 -35.97 -4.81 12.39
N ASN A 171 -35.94 -3.49 12.54
CA ASN A 171 -36.49 -2.75 13.68
C ASN A 171 -37.99 -2.35 13.51
N GLY A 172 -38.60 -2.71 12.40
CA GLY A 172 -40.06 -2.47 12.18
C GLY A 172 -40.45 -1.01 11.98
N THR A 173 -39.51 -0.20 11.53
CA THR A 173 -39.72 1.24 11.20
C THR A 173 -39.49 1.55 9.73
#